data_7443b2b9a618595fc02328cd42c70dab
#
_entry.id   7443b2b9a618595fc02328cd42c70dab
#
_cell.length_a   1.000
_cell.length_b   1.000
_cell.length_c   1.000
_cell.angle_alpha   90.00
_cell.angle_beta   90.00
_cell.angle_gamma   90.00
#
_symmetry.space_group_name_H-M   'P 1'
#
loop_
_entity.id
_entity.type
_entity.pdbx_description
1 polymer ?
#
loop_
_entity_poly.entity_id
_entity_poly.type
_entity_poly.pdbx_seq_one_letter_code
_entity_poly.pdbx_strand_id
1 'polypeptide(L)' 'MNPSVAHAELIATFKRAEADAAHKFGLIQAAAHKGPKAIQAATETAAKAAKRRDSYAKKLEVLGVHPKDFATKPTA' A
#
# COMPACT_ATOMS: atom_id res chain seq x y z
N MET A 1 2.71 -26.00 7.10
CA MET A 1 2.17 -24.65 7.35
C MET A 1 0.81 -24.50 6.70
N ASN A 2 -0.09 -23.93 7.44
CA ASN A 2 -1.45 -23.76 6.94
C ASN A 2 -1.50 -22.64 5.92
N PRO A 3 -1.97 -22.90 4.70
CA PRO A 3 -2.04 -21.87 3.66
C PRO A 3 -2.87 -20.66 4.08
N SER A 4 -3.89 -20.88 4.91
CA SER A 4 -4.72 -19.78 5.38
C SER A 4 -3.92 -18.80 6.24
N VAL A 5 -2.99 -19.30 7.03
CA VAL A 5 -2.16 -18.45 7.87
C VAL A 5 -1.23 -17.62 7.01
N ALA A 6 -0.64 -18.25 5.99
CA ALA A 6 0.26 -17.54 5.09
C ALA A 6 -0.48 -16.43 4.34
N HIS A 7 -1.71 -16.72 3.90
CA HIS A 7 -2.51 -15.70 3.23
C HIS A 7 -2.87 -14.56 4.18
N ALA A 8 -3.22 -14.87 5.41
CA ALA A 8 -3.57 -13.85 6.38
C ALA A 8 -2.40 -12.93 6.67
N GLU A 9 -1.20 -13.49 6.78
CA GLU A 9 -0.01 -12.70 7.01
C GLU A 9 0.30 -11.80 5.81
N LEU A 10 0.14 -12.33 4.61
CA LEU A 10 0.39 -11.56 3.41
C LEU A 10 -0.64 -10.44 3.25
N ILE A 11 -1.89 -10.72 3.57
CA ILE A 11 -2.94 -9.71 3.55
C ILE A 11 -2.63 -8.60 4.55
N ALA A 12 -2.20 -8.97 5.75
CA ALA A 12 -1.85 -7.99 6.77
C ALA A 12 -0.69 -7.12 6.31
N THR A 13 0.31 -7.73 5.68
CA THR A 13 1.46 -7.00 5.15
C THR A 13 1.02 -6.05 4.03
N PHE A 14 0.15 -6.51 3.15
CA PHE A 14 -0.38 -5.67 2.09
C PHE A 14 -1.14 -4.47 2.66
N LYS A 15 -1.96 -4.70 3.67
CA LYS A 15 -2.73 -3.61 4.28
C LYS A 15 -1.82 -2.57 4.92
N ARG A 16 -0.73 -3.01 5.54
CA ARG A 16 0.25 -2.08 6.10
C ARG A 16 0.92 -1.28 5.01
N ALA A 17 1.28 -1.95 3.90
CA ALA A 17 1.92 -1.26 2.78
C ALA A 17 0.97 -0.27 2.14
N GLU A 18 -0.30 -0.63 2.07
CA GLU A 18 -1.34 0.25 1.53
C GLU A 18 -1.51 1.49 2.41
N ALA A 19 -1.58 1.30 3.71
CA ALA A 19 -1.73 2.41 4.64
C ALA A 19 -0.48 3.30 4.62
N ASP A 20 0.70 2.70 4.52
CA ASP A 20 1.94 3.44 4.44
C ASP A 20 1.99 4.28 3.17
N ALA A 21 1.58 3.71 2.04
CA ALA A 21 1.55 4.44 0.78
C ALA A 21 0.57 5.61 0.86
N ALA A 22 -0.60 5.39 1.44
CA ALA A 22 -1.58 6.46 1.59
C ALA A 22 -1.04 7.59 2.46
N HIS A 23 -0.36 7.24 3.54
CA HIS A 23 0.25 8.23 4.41
C HIS A 23 1.31 9.04 3.67
N LYS A 24 2.16 8.37 2.90
CA LYS A 24 3.23 9.03 2.18
C LYS A 24 2.71 9.92 1.05
N PHE A 25 1.63 9.51 0.40
CA PHE A 25 1.00 10.38 -0.58
C PHE A 25 0.42 11.63 0.09
N GLY A 26 -0.10 11.50 1.31
CA GLY A 26 -0.57 12.66 2.06
C GLY A 26 0.55 13.63 2.39
N LEU A 27 1.76 13.13 2.57
CA LEU A 27 2.90 13.99 2.87
C LEU A 27 3.28 14.88 1.70
N ILE A 28 2.90 14.52 0.48
CA ILE A 28 3.18 15.36 -0.68
C ILE A 28 2.44 16.69 -0.54
N GLN A 29 1.21 16.66 -0.08
CA GLN A 29 0.45 17.88 0.13
C GLN A 29 1.08 18.75 1.21
N ALA A 30 1.56 18.13 2.28
CA ALA A 30 2.24 18.86 3.33
C ALA A 30 3.52 19.48 2.81
N ALA A 31 4.22 18.78 1.91
CA ALA A 31 5.47 19.28 1.34
C ALA A 31 5.25 20.41 0.34
N ALA A 32 4.02 20.56 -0.16
CA ALA A 32 3.71 21.61 -1.11
C ALA A 32 4.03 23.00 -0.58
N HIS A 33 3.99 23.17 0.74
CA HIS A 33 4.31 24.44 1.36
C HIS A 33 5.81 24.63 1.60
N LYS A 34 6.61 23.59 1.35
CA LYS A 34 8.03 23.64 1.66
C LYS A 34 8.92 23.83 0.45
N GLY A 35 8.34 23.79 -0.74
CA GLY A 35 9.08 24.05 -1.95
C GLY A 35 9.31 22.83 -2.82
N PRO A 36 9.87 23.04 -4.03
CA PRO A 36 9.98 21.97 -5.03
C PRO A 36 10.82 20.77 -4.58
N LYS A 37 11.89 21.01 -3.86
CA LYS A 37 12.74 19.90 -3.42
C LYS A 37 12.01 19.00 -2.44
N ALA A 38 11.26 19.62 -1.53
CA ALA A 38 10.49 18.84 -0.55
C ALA A 38 9.39 18.06 -1.26
N ILE A 39 8.75 18.65 -2.24
CA ILE A 39 7.71 17.99 -3.02
C ILE A 39 8.29 16.80 -3.77
N GLN A 40 9.45 16.98 -4.38
CA GLN A 40 10.10 15.91 -5.12
C GLN A 40 10.48 14.75 -4.19
N ALA A 41 11.07 15.06 -3.04
CA ALA A 41 11.46 14.03 -2.09
C ALA A 41 10.25 13.25 -1.59
N ALA A 42 9.16 13.96 -1.27
CA ALA A 42 7.94 13.32 -0.80
C ALA A 42 7.32 12.45 -1.89
N THR A 43 7.35 12.93 -3.15
CA THR A 43 6.82 12.19 -4.27
C THR A 43 7.60 10.89 -4.50
N GLU A 44 8.92 10.95 -4.41
CA GLU A 44 9.75 9.76 -4.58
C GLU A 44 9.50 8.75 -3.47
N THR A 45 9.36 9.23 -2.24
CA THR A 45 9.08 8.36 -1.12
C THR A 45 7.72 7.68 -1.30
N ALA A 46 6.72 8.44 -1.74
CA ALA A 46 5.39 7.90 -1.98
C ALA A 46 5.41 6.88 -3.12
N ALA A 47 6.18 7.15 -4.17
CA ALA A 47 6.29 6.23 -5.29
C ALA A 47 6.89 4.89 -4.86
N LYS A 48 7.90 4.93 -3.99
CA LYS A 48 8.51 3.70 -3.48
C LYS A 48 7.52 2.91 -2.64
N ALA A 49 6.75 3.61 -1.82
CA ALA A 49 5.74 2.95 -1.00
C ALA A 49 4.66 2.33 -1.87
N ALA A 50 4.28 3.01 -2.94
CA ALA A 50 3.28 2.48 -3.88
C ALA A 50 3.78 1.23 -4.59
N LYS A 51 5.07 1.21 -4.96
CA LYS A 51 5.64 0.03 -5.60
C LYS A 51 5.63 -1.16 -4.66
N ARG A 52 5.92 -0.94 -3.39
CA ARG A 52 5.89 -2.00 -2.40
C ARG A 52 4.48 -2.54 -2.25
N ARG A 53 3.50 -1.64 -2.16
CA ARG A 53 2.09 -2.02 -2.08
C ARG A 53 1.69 -2.85 -3.29
N ASP A 54 2.06 -2.40 -4.49
CA ASP A 54 1.69 -3.10 -5.72
C ASP A 54 2.36 -4.47 -5.82
N SER A 55 3.57 -4.59 -5.29
CA SER A 55 4.27 -5.86 -5.27
C SER A 55 3.51 -6.88 -4.42
N TYR A 56 3.03 -6.46 -3.25
CA TYR A 56 2.24 -7.36 -2.41
C TYR A 56 0.89 -7.66 -3.03
N ALA A 57 0.27 -6.68 -3.69
CA ALA A 57 -1.00 -6.91 -4.37
C ALA A 57 -0.84 -7.97 -5.45
N LYS A 58 0.28 -7.92 -6.18
CA LYS A 58 0.56 -8.89 -7.21
C LYS A 58 0.74 -10.28 -6.66
N LYS A 59 1.43 -10.39 -5.53
CA LYS A 59 1.60 -11.69 -4.88
C LYS A 59 0.27 -12.28 -4.45
N LEU A 60 -0.62 -11.43 -3.95
CA LEU A 60 -1.94 -11.89 -3.55
C LEU A 60 -2.75 -12.35 -4.76
N GLU A 61 -2.64 -11.65 -5.88
CA GLU A 61 -3.33 -12.05 -7.10
C GLU A 61 -2.89 -13.44 -7.56
N VAL A 62 -1.59 -13.69 -7.51
CA VAL A 62 -1.04 -14.98 -7.91
C VAL A 62 -1.63 -16.10 -7.05
N LEU A 63 -1.92 -15.80 -5.79
CA LEU A 63 -2.50 -16.77 -4.87
C LEU A 63 -4.01 -16.86 -4.98
N GLY A 64 -4.61 -16.06 -5.86
CA GLY A 64 -6.06 -16.07 -6.03
C GLY A 64 -6.79 -15.17 -5.04
N VAL A 65 -6.07 -14.32 -4.33
CA VAL A 65 -6.67 -13.40 -3.38
C VAL A 65 -6.67 -12.02 -3.99
N HIS A 66 -7.83 -11.47 -4.19
CA HIS A 66 -7.93 -10.14 -4.81
C HIS A 66 -7.96 -9.06 -3.73
N PRO A 67 -7.15 -8.02 -3.88
CA PRO A 67 -7.14 -6.93 -2.90
C PRO A 67 -8.51 -6.32 -2.68
N LYS A 68 -9.35 -6.31 -3.68
CA LYS A 68 -10.70 -5.78 -3.56
C LYS A 68 -11.53 -6.52 -2.55
N ASP A 69 -11.28 -7.82 -2.40
CA ASP A 69 -12.10 -8.65 -1.55
C ASP A 69 -11.96 -8.34 -0.07
N PHE A 70 -10.81 -7.78 0.32
CA PHE A 70 -10.61 -7.45 1.72
C PHE A 70 -10.34 -5.97 1.96
N ALA A 71 -10.03 -5.22 0.94
CA ALA A 71 -9.86 -3.79 1.09
C ALA A 71 -11.21 -3.10 1.10
N THR A 72 -12.18 -3.69 0.43
CA THR A 72 -13.48 -3.10 0.35
C THR A 72 -14.29 -3.47 1.54
N LYS A 73 -14.93 -2.51 2.10
CA LYS A 73 -15.78 -2.81 3.15
C LYS A 73 -16.94 -3.55 2.71
N PRO A 74 -17.29 -4.55 3.38
CA PRO A 74 -18.48 -5.25 3.05
C PRO A 74 -19.59 -4.36 3.44
N THR A 75 -20.03 -3.64 2.63
CA THR A 75 -21.14 -2.89 2.95
C THR A 75 -22.22 -3.77 3.02
N ALA A 76 -22.52 -4.17 3.89
CA ALA A 76 -23.66 -4.99 3.91
C ALA A 76 -24.83 -4.32 3.34
#